data_cfb9fce7f0a23333385d0a87e55909ce
#
_entry.id   cfb9fce7f0a23333385d0a87e55909ce
#
_cell.length_a   1.000
_cell.length_b   1.000
_cell.length_c   1.000
_cell.angle_alpha   90.00
_cell.angle_beta   90.00
_cell.angle_gamma   90.00
#
_symmetry.space_group_name_H-M   'P 1'
#
loop_
_entity.id
_entity.type
_entity.pdbx_description
1 polymer ?
#
loop_
_entity_poly.entity_id
_entity_poly.type
_entity_poly.pdbx_seq_one_letter_code
_entity_poly.pdbx_strand_id
1 'polypeptide(L)'
;MNLGKGVTLPKSELKRRIDRVCVGYACVEMHDFQKALDEMQAEGLIHLQGERVVLTSEGARLGKEWRSLLLKKDPVIEVVAGLVDGSITGLVVVLSAFLATLSIAAITFAAVLTVASVSITNFSSFFLGGITEDLSDMITLQTLMHYSLSDLPDVSEREKSLILLKRLFTVLHDQISRSNLYAAIICGTTTFLAGIVPIIAYLFLPPPMNIIVALGLVAGVVGVFLVRYRARKGKVHWKVTLLETIVIVVIAALASLLIGRV
;
A
#
# COMPACT_ATOMS: atom_id res chain seq x y z
N MET A 1 6.50 -13.72 -10.69
CA MET A 1 7.09 -14.30 -11.90
C MET A 1 7.68 -13.19 -12.76
N ASN A 2 9.00 -13.20 -13.00
CA ASN A 2 9.64 -12.18 -13.84
C ASN A 2 9.77 -12.70 -15.29
N LEU A 3 8.65 -12.83 -15.99
CA LEU A 3 8.66 -12.92 -17.44
C LEU A 3 8.51 -11.50 -17.98
N GLY A 4 9.64 -10.79 -18.12
CA GLY A 4 9.68 -9.52 -18.84
C GLY A 4 9.56 -9.76 -20.36
N LYS A 5 9.17 -8.71 -21.12
CA LYS A 5 9.18 -8.75 -22.60
C LYS A 5 10.49 -9.34 -23.12
N GLY A 6 10.41 -10.43 -23.89
CA GLY A 6 11.56 -11.03 -24.55
C GLY A 6 12.36 -12.05 -23.73
N VAL A 7 11.96 -12.38 -22.51
CA VAL A 7 12.63 -13.45 -21.73
C VAL A 7 12.11 -14.80 -22.21
N THR A 8 12.99 -15.56 -22.84
CA THR A 8 12.73 -16.97 -23.21
C THR A 8 13.12 -17.85 -22.05
N LEU A 9 12.19 -18.67 -21.57
CA LEU A 9 12.45 -19.66 -20.51
C LEU A 9 12.27 -21.08 -21.05
N PRO A 10 13.16 -22.03 -20.74
CA PRO A 10 12.94 -23.42 -21.04
C PRO A 10 11.76 -23.96 -20.21
N LYS A 11 10.97 -24.87 -20.79
CA LYS A 11 9.81 -25.50 -20.14
C LYS A 11 10.18 -26.13 -18.80
N SER A 12 11.35 -26.77 -18.73
CA SER A 12 11.88 -27.39 -17.52
C SER A 12 12.15 -26.38 -16.40
N GLU A 13 12.71 -25.22 -16.74
CA GLU A 13 12.98 -24.16 -15.77
C GLU A 13 11.68 -23.50 -15.31
N LEU A 14 10.71 -23.29 -16.22
CA LEU A 14 9.40 -22.76 -15.89
C LEU A 14 8.67 -23.71 -14.94
N LYS A 15 8.66 -25.01 -15.24
CA LYS A 15 8.08 -26.03 -14.36
C LYS A 15 8.77 -26.05 -12.99
N ARG A 16 10.10 -26.05 -12.96
CA ARG A 16 10.86 -26.01 -11.70
C ARG A 16 10.53 -24.77 -10.84
N ARG A 17 10.27 -23.62 -11.46
CA ARG A 17 9.84 -22.40 -10.75
C ARG A 17 8.43 -22.54 -10.19
N ILE A 18 7.52 -23.17 -10.94
CA ILE A 18 6.15 -23.46 -10.48
C ILE A 18 6.21 -24.46 -9.32
N ASP A 19 6.95 -25.55 -9.47
CA ASP A 19 7.11 -26.57 -8.43
C ASP A 19 7.75 -25.99 -7.16
N ARG A 20 8.67 -25.03 -7.28
CA ARG A 20 9.26 -24.32 -6.13
C ARG A 20 8.25 -23.48 -5.35
N VAL A 21 7.28 -22.91 -6.04
CA VAL A 21 6.16 -22.19 -5.41
C VAL A 21 5.17 -23.18 -4.79
N CYS A 22 5.08 -24.37 -5.36
CA CYS A 22 4.20 -25.45 -4.91
C CYS A 22 4.85 -26.35 -3.83
N VAL A 23 5.88 -25.93 -3.12
CA VAL A 23 6.59 -26.73 -2.11
C VAL A 23 5.60 -27.36 -1.12
N GLY A 24 5.54 -28.69 -1.13
CA GLY A 24 5.08 -29.55 -0.04
C GLY A 24 3.92 -30.49 -0.34
N TYR A 25 2.96 -30.28 -1.24
CA TYR A 25 1.76 -31.12 -1.29
C TYR A 25 1.09 -31.43 -2.65
N ALA A 26 1.31 -30.72 -3.74
CA ALA A 26 0.92 -31.11 -5.08
C ALA A 26 1.83 -30.43 -6.09
N CYS A 27 2.72 -31.15 -6.65
CA CYS A 27 3.38 -30.76 -7.88
C CYS A 27 2.31 -30.73 -8.97
N VAL A 28 2.31 -29.69 -9.80
CA VAL A 28 1.50 -29.69 -11.03
C VAL A 28 2.00 -30.88 -11.87
N GLU A 29 1.11 -31.81 -12.19
CA GLU A 29 1.50 -32.95 -13.03
C GLU A 29 1.99 -32.43 -14.39
N MET A 30 2.90 -33.20 -15.03
CA MET A 30 3.47 -32.77 -16.31
C MET A 30 2.40 -32.64 -17.38
N HIS A 31 1.37 -33.48 -17.32
CA HIS A 31 0.21 -33.44 -18.21
C HIS A 31 -0.57 -32.12 -18.07
N ASP A 32 -0.90 -31.72 -16.82
CA ASP A 32 -1.66 -30.48 -16.55
C ASP A 32 -0.83 -29.25 -16.91
N PHE A 33 0.49 -29.31 -16.67
CA PHE A 33 1.39 -28.24 -17.09
C PHE A 33 1.44 -28.09 -18.61
N GLN A 34 1.50 -29.21 -19.36
CA GLN A 34 1.49 -29.17 -20.81
C GLN A 34 0.15 -28.65 -21.34
N LYS A 35 -0.97 -29.14 -20.81
CA LYS A 35 -2.30 -28.69 -21.14
C LYS A 35 -2.47 -27.17 -20.94
N ALA A 36 -2.00 -26.64 -19.80
CA ALA A 36 -2.03 -25.21 -19.54
C ALA A 36 -1.17 -24.39 -20.52
N LEU A 37 -0.02 -24.92 -20.96
CA LEU A 37 0.80 -24.28 -21.99
C LEU A 37 0.09 -24.27 -23.35
N ASP A 38 -0.56 -25.36 -23.72
CA ASP A 38 -1.29 -25.47 -24.98
C ASP A 38 -2.51 -24.53 -25.00
N GLU A 39 -3.25 -24.42 -23.90
CA GLU A 39 -4.33 -23.46 -23.72
C GLU A 39 -3.83 -22.01 -23.83
N MET A 40 -2.76 -21.64 -23.12
CA MET A 40 -2.18 -20.31 -23.21
C MET A 40 -1.64 -20.00 -24.62
N GLN A 41 -1.17 -21.00 -25.35
CA GLN A 41 -0.78 -20.83 -26.75
C GLN A 41 -1.99 -20.62 -27.66
N ALA A 42 -3.07 -21.39 -27.46
CA ALA A 42 -4.33 -21.22 -28.20
C ALA A 42 -4.95 -19.83 -28.01
N GLU A 43 -4.83 -19.27 -26.78
CA GLU A 43 -5.26 -17.92 -26.45
C GLU A 43 -4.27 -16.83 -26.95
N GLY A 44 -3.16 -17.22 -27.60
CA GLY A 44 -2.16 -16.29 -28.10
C GLY A 44 -1.34 -15.57 -27.03
N LEU A 45 -1.32 -16.06 -25.81
CA LEU A 45 -0.59 -15.45 -24.68
C LEU A 45 0.89 -15.83 -24.67
N ILE A 46 1.24 -17.00 -25.21
CA ILE A 46 2.60 -17.50 -25.34
C ILE A 46 2.86 -18.05 -26.73
N HIS A 47 4.14 -18.08 -27.12
CA HIS A 47 4.62 -18.86 -28.25
C HIS A 47 5.56 -19.96 -27.77
N LEU A 48 5.29 -21.19 -28.18
CA LEU A 48 6.19 -22.33 -27.94
C LEU A 48 7.18 -22.44 -29.10
N GLN A 49 8.46 -22.28 -28.80
CA GLN A 49 9.58 -22.48 -29.74
C GLN A 49 10.36 -23.74 -29.31
N GLY A 50 9.84 -24.92 -29.66
CA GLY A 50 10.37 -26.19 -29.17
C GLY A 50 10.26 -26.29 -27.64
N GLU A 51 11.39 -26.39 -26.95
CA GLU A 51 11.46 -26.46 -25.49
C GLU A 51 11.41 -25.08 -24.78
N ARG A 52 11.32 -23.99 -25.54
CA ARG A 52 11.32 -22.64 -24.98
C ARG A 52 9.91 -22.02 -25.03
N VAL A 53 9.55 -21.37 -23.94
CA VAL A 53 8.32 -20.60 -23.81
C VAL A 53 8.66 -19.13 -23.93
N VAL A 54 7.98 -18.42 -24.83
CA VAL A 54 8.14 -16.99 -25.06
C VAL A 54 6.81 -16.30 -24.82
N LEU A 55 6.81 -15.25 -24.00
CA LEU A 55 5.61 -14.45 -23.77
C LEU A 55 5.33 -13.57 -24.98
N THR A 56 4.10 -13.56 -25.48
CA THR A 56 3.64 -12.60 -26.49
C THR A 56 3.49 -11.20 -25.91
N SER A 57 3.27 -10.20 -26.75
CA SER A 57 2.93 -8.84 -26.28
C SER A 57 1.63 -8.83 -25.48
N GLU A 58 0.65 -9.62 -25.88
CA GLU A 58 -0.65 -9.79 -25.21
C GLU A 58 -0.49 -10.50 -23.87
N GLY A 59 0.23 -11.63 -23.83
CA GLY A 59 0.54 -12.33 -22.58
C GLY A 59 1.34 -11.48 -21.59
N ALA A 60 2.27 -10.63 -22.09
CA ALA A 60 3.00 -9.69 -21.24
C ALA A 60 2.10 -8.58 -20.69
N ARG A 61 1.13 -8.08 -21.49
CA ARG A 61 0.13 -7.10 -21.05
C ARG A 61 -0.75 -7.69 -19.98
N LEU A 62 -1.36 -8.83 -20.25
CA LEU A 62 -2.23 -9.54 -19.32
C LEU A 62 -1.49 -9.89 -18.02
N GLY A 63 -0.28 -10.43 -18.10
CA GLY A 63 0.54 -10.73 -16.93
C GLY A 63 0.89 -9.51 -16.10
N LYS A 64 1.08 -8.32 -16.74
CA LYS A 64 1.29 -7.05 -16.04
C LYS A 64 0.00 -6.57 -15.35
N GLU A 65 -1.14 -6.69 -16.01
CA GLU A 65 -2.46 -6.34 -15.44
C GLU A 65 -2.77 -7.23 -14.24
N TRP A 66 -2.65 -8.55 -14.37
CA TRP A 66 -2.84 -9.49 -13.26
C TRP A 66 -1.87 -9.22 -12.10
N ARG A 67 -0.62 -8.93 -12.41
CA ARG A 67 0.36 -8.57 -11.37
C ARG A 67 -0.03 -7.26 -10.66
N SER A 68 -0.55 -6.28 -11.38
CA SER A 68 -1.00 -5.02 -10.77
C SER A 68 -2.25 -5.19 -9.91
N LEU A 69 -3.13 -6.10 -10.28
CA LEU A 69 -4.33 -6.42 -9.50
C LEU A 69 -4.02 -7.24 -8.25
N LEU A 70 -3.14 -8.25 -8.38
CA LEU A 70 -2.90 -9.21 -7.31
C LEU A 70 -1.76 -8.84 -6.36
N LEU A 71 -0.74 -8.08 -6.83
CA LEU A 71 0.51 -7.90 -6.09
C LEU A 71 0.91 -6.44 -5.86
N LYS A 72 0.19 -5.46 -6.42
CA LYS A 72 0.63 -4.08 -6.36
C LYS A 72 -0.46 -3.19 -5.77
N LYS A 73 -0.45 -3.07 -4.47
CA LYS A 73 -0.94 -1.85 -3.82
C LYS A 73 0.18 -0.81 -3.97
N ASP A 74 0.02 0.18 -4.86
CA ASP A 74 0.87 1.39 -4.80
C ASP A 74 0.57 2.03 -3.44
N PRO A 75 1.56 2.32 -2.60
CA PRO A 75 1.35 2.85 -1.24
C PRO A 75 0.93 4.33 -1.26
N VAL A 76 -0.07 4.64 -2.10
CA VAL A 76 -0.58 6.01 -2.29
C VAL A 76 -1.37 6.45 -1.08
N ILE A 77 -2.22 5.55 -0.57
CA ILE A 77 -3.09 5.82 0.57
C ILE A 77 -2.22 6.03 1.81
N GLU A 78 -1.21 5.19 2.00
CA GLU A 78 -0.30 5.21 3.13
C GLU A 78 0.54 6.49 3.17
N VAL A 79 1.08 6.90 2.01
CA VAL A 79 1.82 8.16 1.90
C VAL A 79 0.92 9.36 2.16
N VAL A 80 -0.30 9.36 1.59
CA VAL A 80 -1.25 10.45 1.78
C VAL A 80 -1.70 10.54 3.24
N ALA A 81 -2.06 9.41 3.85
CA ALA A 81 -2.46 9.37 5.25
C ALA A 81 -1.33 9.87 6.16
N GLY A 82 -0.11 9.33 5.98
CA GLY A 82 1.04 9.75 6.79
C GLY A 82 1.38 11.23 6.64
N LEU A 83 1.31 11.79 5.42
CA LEU A 83 1.56 13.21 5.19
C LEU A 83 0.48 14.09 5.85
N VAL A 84 -0.80 13.72 5.75
CA VAL A 84 -1.90 14.46 6.37
C VAL A 84 -1.76 14.44 7.88
N ASP A 85 -1.67 13.27 8.47
CA ASP A 85 -1.61 13.11 9.93
C ASP A 85 -0.36 13.76 10.54
N GLY A 86 0.79 13.57 9.90
CA GLY A 86 2.02 14.20 10.32
C GLY A 86 1.96 15.72 10.24
N SER A 87 1.46 16.27 9.13
CA SER A 87 1.37 17.72 8.95
C SER A 87 0.38 18.36 9.93
N ILE A 88 -0.77 17.73 10.17
CA ILE A 88 -1.75 18.20 11.14
C ILE A 88 -1.17 18.14 12.56
N THR A 89 -0.53 17.03 12.92
CA THR A 89 0.14 16.87 14.20
C THR A 89 1.21 17.94 14.40
N GLY A 90 2.07 18.16 13.42
CA GLY A 90 3.09 19.21 13.46
C GLY A 90 2.48 20.60 13.59
N LEU A 91 1.40 20.90 12.86
CA LEU A 91 0.66 22.15 12.97
C LEU A 91 0.10 22.37 14.37
N VAL A 92 -0.59 21.38 14.93
CA VAL A 92 -1.17 21.43 16.27
C VAL A 92 -0.10 21.67 17.33
N VAL A 93 1.03 20.97 17.25
CA VAL A 93 2.16 21.16 18.18
C VAL A 93 2.72 22.57 18.09
N VAL A 94 2.96 23.07 16.87
CA VAL A 94 3.49 24.45 16.67
C VAL A 94 2.52 25.51 17.21
N LEU A 95 1.23 25.40 16.89
CA LEU A 95 0.22 26.33 17.38
C LEU A 95 0.07 26.27 18.90
N SER A 96 0.04 25.07 19.49
CA SER A 96 -0.03 24.91 20.95
C SER A 96 1.18 25.46 21.65
N ALA A 97 2.37 25.25 21.11
CA ALA A 97 3.62 25.80 21.65
C ALA A 97 3.65 27.32 21.60
N PHE A 98 3.16 27.92 20.50
CA PHE A 98 3.08 29.36 20.34
C PHE A 98 2.10 29.99 21.34
N LEU A 99 0.92 29.37 21.53
CA LEU A 99 -0.14 29.90 22.42
C LEU A 99 0.21 29.72 23.90
N ALA A 100 0.83 28.60 24.27
CA ALA A 100 1.10 28.26 25.66
C ALA A 100 2.38 28.88 26.23
N THR A 101 3.16 29.60 25.42
CA THR A 101 4.44 30.23 25.82
C THR A 101 5.39 29.32 26.63
N LEU A 102 5.43 28.05 26.24
CA LEU A 102 6.21 27.01 26.92
C LEU A 102 7.72 27.22 26.74
N SER A 103 8.50 26.63 27.65
CA SER A 103 9.97 26.58 27.48
C SER A 103 10.35 25.71 26.29
N ILE A 104 11.46 26.04 25.62
CA ILE A 104 11.96 25.30 24.44
C ILE A 104 12.15 23.81 24.77
N ALA A 105 12.62 23.47 25.97
CA ALA A 105 12.82 22.08 26.40
C ALA A 105 11.47 21.33 26.49
N ALA A 106 10.44 21.96 27.07
CA ALA A 106 9.10 21.37 27.16
C ALA A 106 8.46 21.17 25.78
N ILE A 107 8.61 22.17 24.90
CA ILE A 107 8.11 22.10 23.52
C ILE A 107 8.80 20.94 22.77
N THR A 108 10.13 20.86 22.84
CA THR A 108 10.88 19.83 22.13
C THR A 108 10.48 18.44 22.61
N PHE A 109 10.38 18.22 23.92
CA PHE A 109 9.98 16.95 24.49
C PHE A 109 8.55 16.56 24.07
N ALA A 110 7.60 17.47 24.24
CA ALA A 110 6.22 17.23 23.87
C ALA A 110 6.05 16.98 22.36
N ALA A 111 6.77 17.74 21.52
CA ALA A 111 6.74 17.59 20.08
C ALA A 111 7.26 16.23 19.61
N VAL A 112 8.42 15.81 20.10
CA VAL A 112 9.02 14.52 19.74
C VAL A 112 8.12 13.37 20.21
N LEU A 113 7.63 13.45 21.44
CA LEU A 113 6.73 12.42 21.98
C LEU A 113 5.43 12.31 21.18
N THR A 114 4.81 13.44 20.85
CA THR A 114 3.55 13.48 20.09
C THR A 114 3.73 12.92 18.69
N VAL A 115 4.75 13.39 17.95
CA VAL A 115 5.01 12.92 16.58
C VAL A 115 5.40 11.46 16.57
N ALA A 116 6.22 11.00 17.51
CA ALA A 116 6.58 9.59 17.62
C ALA A 116 5.35 8.71 17.93
N SER A 117 4.50 9.13 18.87
CA SER A 117 3.25 8.42 19.21
C SER A 117 2.33 8.28 18.01
N VAL A 118 2.06 9.37 17.30
CA VAL A 118 1.20 9.34 16.11
C VAL A 118 1.82 8.47 15.00
N SER A 119 3.13 8.54 14.81
CA SER A 119 3.83 7.72 13.81
C SER A 119 3.73 6.22 14.12
N ILE A 120 3.89 5.84 15.39
CA ILE A 120 3.74 4.45 15.85
C ILE A 120 2.27 4.00 15.72
N THR A 121 1.32 4.86 16.07
CA THR A 121 -0.11 4.55 15.92
C THR A 121 -0.47 4.32 14.46
N ASN A 122 0.00 5.19 13.56
CA ASN A 122 -0.23 5.03 12.12
C ASN A 122 0.43 3.77 11.57
N PHE A 123 1.69 3.49 11.95
CA PHE A 123 2.33 2.22 11.61
C PHE A 123 1.48 1.03 12.06
N SER A 124 1.05 1.02 13.33
CA SER A 124 0.27 -0.09 13.89
C SER A 124 -1.10 -0.24 13.21
N SER A 125 -1.78 0.87 12.95
CA SER A 125 -3.10 0.89 12.30
C SER A 125 -3.04 0.33 10.88
N PHE A 126 -2.05 0.75 10.08
CA PHE A 126 -1.88 0.24 8.72
C PHE A 126 -1.39 -1.20 8.70
N PHE A 127 -0.56 -1.60 9.65
CA PHE A 127 -0.09 -2.98 9.75
C PHE A 127 -1.21 -3.95 10.13
N LEU A 128 -1.90 -3.67 11.24
CA LEU A 128 -2.97 -4.52 11.74
C LEU A 128 -4.23 -4.44 10.89
N GLY A 129 -4.61 -3.22 10.47
CA GLY A 129 -5.77 -2.99 9.61
C GLY A 129 -5.62 -3.67 8.26
N GLY A 130 -4.44 -3.55 7.62
CA GLY A 130 -4.14 -4.20 6.35
C GLY A 130 -4.22 -5.73 6.45
N ILE A 131 -3.67 -6.33 7.51
CA ILE A 131 -3.78 -7.78 7.73
C ILE A 131 -5.24 -8.20 7.89
N THR A 132 -6.03 -7.45 8.65
CA THR A 132 -7.43 -7.78 8.92
C THR A 132 -8.30 -7.66 7.67
N GLU A 133 -8.12 -6.60 6.87
CA GLU A 133 -8.81 -6.39 5.60
C GLU A 133 -8.50 -7.52 4.61
N ASP A 134 -7.22 -7.80 4.41
CA ASP A 134 -6.78 -8.84 3.47
C ASP A 134 -7.23 -10.25 3.88
N LEU A 135 -7.27 -10.56 5.18
CA LEU A 135 -7.84 -11.82 5.68
C LEU A 135 -9.34 -11.91 5.39
N SER A 136 -10.08 -10.83 5.61
CA SER A 136 -11.53 -10.76 5.31
C SER A 136 -11.80 -10.97 3.82
N ASP A 137 -11.04 -10.30 2.96
CA ASP A 137 -11.14 -10.43 1.51
C ASP A 137 -10.81 -11.85 1.05
N MET A 138 -9.78 -12.47 1.62
CA MET A 138 -9.41 -13.86 1.32
C MET A 138 -10.51 -14.84 1.73
N ILE A 139 -11.12 -14.68 2.90
CA ILE A 139 -12.23 -15.54 3.36
C ILE A 139 -13.43 -15.38 2.43
N THR A 140 -13.74 -14.15 2.02
CA THR A 140 -14.84 -13.85 1.10
C THR A 140 -14.60 -14.50 -0.27
N LEU A 141 -13.40 -14.35 -0.82
CA LEU A 141 -13.01 -14.99 -2.09
C LEU A 141 -13.05 -16.52 -1.99
N GLN A 142 -12.55 -17.08 -0.90
CA GLN A 142 -12.58 -18.52 -0.66
C GLN A 142 -14.04 -19.04 -0.62
N THR A 143 -14.93 -18.31 0.03
CA THR A 143 -16.36 -18.66 0.11
C THR A 143 -17.02 -18.61 -1.26
N LEU A 144 -16.80 -17.53 -2.02
CA LEU A 144 -17.33 -17.39 -3.38
C LEU A 144 -16.84 -18.50 -4.32
N MET A 145 -15.55 -18.82 -4.26
CA MET A 145 -14.98 -19.90 -5.08
C MET A 145 -15.48 -21.28 -4.66
N HIS A 146 -15.71 -21.50 -3.37
CA HIS A 146 -16.31 -22.74 -2.90
C HIS A 146 -17.73 -22.93 -3.46
N TYR A 147 -18.52 -21.86 -3.50
CA TYR A 147 -19.84 -21.88 -4.15
C TYR A 147 -19.74 -22.17 -5.65
N SER A 148 -18.86 -21.48 -6.36
CA SER A 148 -18.66 -21.71 -7.81
C SER A 148 -18.22 -23.13 -8.15
N LEU A 149 -17.42 -23.75 -7.27
CA LEU A 149 -16.98 -25.14 -7.45
C LEU A 149 -18.02 -26.17 -7.00
N SER A 150 -19.06 -25.77 -6.25
CA SER A 150 -20.12 -26.68 -5.82
C SER A 150 -20.96 -27.20 -6.99
N ASP A 151 -21.00 -26.46 -8.09
CA ASP A 151 -21.76 -26.82 -9.30
C ASP A 151 -21.02 -27.79 -10.22
N LEU A 152 -19.74 -28.13 -9.91
CA LEU A 152 -19.00 -29.13 -10.69
C LEU A 152 -19.49 -30.55 -10.36
N PRO A 153 -19.95 -31.31 -11.37
CA PRO A 153 -20.47 -32.64 -11.15
C PRO A 153 -19.40 -33.69 -10.82
N ASP A 154 -18.14 -33.47 -11.19
CA ASP A 154 -17.03 -34.37 -10.92
C ASP A 154 -16.38 -34.04 -9.58
N VAL A 155 -16.55 -34.93 -8.61
CA VAL A 155 -16.00 -34.81 -7.24
C VAL A 155 -14.47 -34.78 -7.25
N SER A 156 -13.81 -35.53 -8.16
CA SER A 156 -12.34 -35.59 -8.22
C SER A 156 -11.74 -34.28 -8.74
N GLU A 157 -12.34 -33.68 -9.78
CA GLU A 157 -11.93 -32.38 -10.31
C GLU A 157 -12.20 -31.26 -9.30
N ARG A 158 -13.32 -31.33 -8.58
CA ARG A 158 -13.65 -30.41 -7.51
C ARG A 158 -12.62 -30.41 -6.38
N GLU A 159 -12.23 -31.60 -5.88
CA GLU A 159 -11.20 -31.71 -4.82
C GLU A 159 -9.84 -31.18 -5.27
N LYS A 160 -9.42 -31.52 -6.49
CA LYS A 160 -8.17 -31.00 -7.08
C LYS A 160 -8.18 -29.47 -7.14
N SER A 161 -9.28 -28.90 -7.63
CA SER A 161 -9.47 -27.45 -7.73
C SER A 161 -9.44 -26.76 -6.36
N LEU A 162 -10.09 -27.33 -5.34
CA LEU A 162 -10.07 -26.81 -3.96
C LEU A 162 -8.66 -26.84 -3.35
N ILE A 163 -7.89 -27.90 -3.62
CA ILE A 163 -6.49 -27.98 -3.16
C ILE A 163 -5.63 -26.91 -3.83
N LEU A 164 -5.75 -26.72 -5.13
CA LEU A 164 -5.01 -25.68 -5.87
C LEU A 164 -5.39 -24.28 -5.37
N LEU A 165 -6.66 -24.04 -5.12
CA LEU A 165 -7.17 -22.81 -4.59
C LEU A 165 -6.59 -22.49 -3.20
N LYS A 166 -6.65 -23.45 -2.28
CA LYS A 166 -6.10 -23.30 -0.93
C LYS A 166 -4.61 -22.93 -0.96
N ARG A 167 -3.87 -23.42 -1.93
CA ARG A 167 -2.45 -23.10 -2.12
C ARG A 167 -2.24 -21.72 -2.70
N LEU A 168 -3.03 -21.33 -3.68
CA LEU A 168 -3.01 -19.98 -4.21
C LEU A 168 -3.17 -18.97 -3.08
N PHE A 169 -4.14 -19.21 -2.17
CA PHE A 169 -4.35 -18.37 -1.01
C PHE A 169 -3.17 -18.36 -0.03
N THR A 170 -2.50 -19.49 0.19
CA THR A 170 -1.31 -19.52 1.05
C THR A 170 -0.18 -18.66 0.47
N VAL A 171 0.06 -18.75 -0.84
CA VAL A 171 1.07 -17.94 -1.52
C VAL A 171 0.70 -16.45 -1.53
N LEU A 172 -0.58 -16.13 -1.74
CA LEU A 172 -1.07 -14.76 -1.69
C LEU A 172 -0.94 -14.17 -0.28
N HIS A 173 -1.25 -14.93 0.76
CA HIS A 173 -1.13 -14.49 2.15
C HIS A 173 0.29 -14.03 2.50
N ASP A 174 1.32 -14.79 2.13
CA ASP A 174 2.72 -14.40 2.37
C ASP A 174 3.12 -13.12 1.64
N GLN A 175 2.64 -12.92 0.42
CA GLN A 175 2.91 -11.72 -0.37
C GLN A 175 2.19 -10.50 0.21
N ILE A 176 0.95 -10.67 0.64
CA ILE A 176 0.09 -9.65 1.22
C ILE A 176 0.66 -9.17 2.56
N SER A 177 1.07 -10.09 3.44
CA SER A 177 1.66 -9.75 4.74
C SER A 177 2.92 -8.89 4.60
N ARG A 178 3.80 -9.20 3.64
CA ARG A 178 4.98 -8.37 3.34
C ARG A 178 4.61 -7.01 2.79
N SER A 179 3.57 -6.93 1.95
CA SER A 179 3.08 -5.67 1.40
C SER A 179 2.54 -4.76 2.50
N ASN A 180 1.79 -5.31 3.46
CA ASN A 180 1.23 -4.56 4.58
C ASN A 180 2.30 -4.04 5.53
N LEU A 181 3.35 -4.80 5.80
CA LEU A 181 4.50 -4.30 6.55
C LEU A 181 5.17 -3.11 5.84
N TYR A 182 5.34 -3.21 4.52
CA TYR A 182 5.90 -2.10 3.72
C TYR A 182 5.01 -0.85 3.75
N ALA A 183 3.71 -1.02 3.59
CA ALA A 183 2.71 0.03 3.68
C ALA A 183 2.74 0.73 5.05
N ALA A 184 2.77 -0.04 6.12
CA ALA A 184 2.85 0.46 7.49
C ALA A 184 4.15 1.26 7.75
N ILE A 185 5.30 0.75 7.28
CA ILE A 185 6.59 1.46 7.40
C ILE A 185 6.54 2.79 6.64
N ILE A 186 5.99 2.80 5.42
CA ILE A 186 5.86 4.02 4.64
C ILE A 186 4.96 5.02 5.35
N CYS A 187 3.79 4.59 5.85
CA CYS A 187 2.86 5.46 6.56
C CYS A 187 3.49 6.05 7.82
N GLY A 188 4.05 5.24 8.69
CA GLY A 188 4.70 5.71 9.93
C GLY A 188 5.87 6.66 9.66
N THR A 189 6.70 6.35 8.65
CA THR A 189 7.85 7.20 8.29
C THR A 189 7.40 8.53 7.70
N THR A 190 6.41 8.53 6.80
CA THR A 190 5.89 9.78 6.23
C THR A 190 5.19 10.63 7.27
N THR A 191 4.46 10.03 8.23
CA THR A 191 3.89 10.74 9.38
C THR A 191 4.97 11.44 10.20
N PHE A 192 6.03 10.70 10.55
CA PHE A 192 7.13 11.25 11.34
C PHE A 192 7.82 12.42 10.62
N LEU A 193 8.19 12.24 9.36
CA LEU A 193 8.87 13.27 8.57
C LEU A 193 7.98 14.51 8.36
N ALA A 194 6.72 14.32 8.03
CA ALA A 194 5.80 15.43 7.82
C ALA A 194 5.52 16.23 9.09
N GLY A 195 5.49 15.56 10.25
CA GLY A 195 5.28 16.20 11.55
C GLY A 195 6.51 16.92 12.09
N ILE A 196 7.69 16.32 11.94
CA ILE A 196 8.92 16.87 12.53
C ILE A 196 9.46 18.12 11.80
N VAL A 197 9.25 18.21 10.48
CA VAL A 197 9.74 19.32 9.66
C VAL A 197 9.25 20.70 10.14
N PRO A 198 7.94 20.97 10.33
CA PRO A 198 7.47 22.25 10.84
C PRO A 198 7.92 22.51 12.27
N ILE A 199 8.08 21.47 13.10
CA ILE A 199 8.54 21.60 14.48
C ILE A 199 10.02 22.05 14.52
N ILE A 200 10.86 21.46 13.71
CA ILE A 200 12.26 21.88 13.57
C ILE A 200 12.32 23.35 13.14
N ALA A 201 11.55 23.76 12.12
CA ALA A 201 11.51 25.13 11.68
C ALA A 201 11.09 26.10 12.81
N TYR A 202 10.09 25.71 13.61
CA TYR A 202 9.63 26.50 14.75
C TYR A 202 10.69 26.65 15.85
N LEU A 203 11.46 25.60 16.13
CA LEU A 203 12.47 25.60 17.19
C LEU A 203 13.76 26.34 16.82
N PHE A 204 14.18 26.29 15.56
CA PHE A 204 15.47 26.84 15.13
C PHE A 204 15.41 28.28 14.63
N LEU A 205 14.24 28.78 14.25
CA LEU A 205 14.09 30.13 13.71
C LEU A 205 13.71 31.14 14.80
N PRO A 206 14.17 32.39 14.71
CA PRO A 206 13.78 33.45 15.65
C PRO A 206 12.33 33.89 15.42
N PRO A 207 11.63 34.33 16.50
CA PRO A 207 10.31 34.96 16.35
C PRO A 207 10.39 36.28 15.54
N PRO A 208 9.41 36.62 14.71
CA PRO A 208 8.17 35.90 14.37
C PRO A 208 8.32 34.94 13.20
N MET A 209 9.53 34.80 12.61
CA MET A 209 9.78 33.98 11.41
C MET A 209 9.54 32.49 11.66
N ASN A 210 9.73 32.01 12.88
CA ASN A 210 9.56 30.60 13.24
C ASN A 210 8.15 30.07 12.94
N ILE A 211 7.11 30.81 13.33
CA ILE A 211 5.72 30.40 13.08
C ILE A 211 5.34 30.53 11.59
N ILE A 212 5.78 31.62 10.95
CA ILE A 212 5.46 31.89 9.53
C ILE A 212 6.07 30.77 8.66
N VAL A 213 7.33 30.42 8.90
CA VAL A 213 8.00 29.36 8.13
C VAL A 213 7.40 27.98 8.44
N ALA A 214 7.13 27.68 9.72
CA ALA A 214 6.48 26.41 10.09
C ALA A 214 5.12 26.23 9.41
N LEU A 215 4.26 27.24 9.45
CA LEU A 215 2.96 27.23 8.76
C LEU A 215 3.12 27.18 7.24
N GLY A 216 4.09 27.88 6.66
CA GLY A 216 4.39 27.85 5.24
C GLY A 216 4.85 26.47 4.78
N LEU A 217 5.65 25.75 5.60
CA LEU A 217 6.07 24.37 5.32
C LEU A 217 4.87 23.40 5.34
N VAL A 218 4.00 23.51 6.35
CA VAL A 218 2.77 22.69 6.40
C VAL A 218 1.89 22.98 5.18
N ALA A 219 1.65 24.26 4.85
CA ALA A 219 0.87 24.64 3.68
C ALA A 219 1.52 24.14 2.37
N GLY A 220 2.83 24.17 2.26
CA GLY A 220 3.58 23.66 1.11
C GLY A 220 3.47 22.13 0.98
N VAL A 221 3.69 21.39 2.06
CA VAL A 221 3.59 19.92 2.07
C VAL A 221 2.15 19.47 1.79
N VAL A 222 1.19 20.04 2.52
CA VAL A 222 -0.22 19.66 2.40
C VAL A 222 -0.85 20.23 1.12
N GLY A 223 -0.65 21.52 0.84
CA GLY A 223 -1.29 22.20 -0.28
C GLY A 223 -0.74 21.81 -1.64
N VAL A 224 0.58 21.78 -1.79
CA VAL A 224 1.21 21.56 -3.11
C VAL A 224 1.49 20.09 -3.35
N PHE A 225 2.21 19.45 -2.43
CA PHE A 225 2.67 18.07 -2.64
C PHE A 225 1.50 17.09 -2.56
N LEU A 226 0.72 17.13 -1.49
CA LEU A 226 -0.37 16.19 -1.24
C LEU A 226 -1.48 16.32 -2.29
N VAL A 227 -1.93 17.55 -2.57
CA VAL A 227 -2.97 17.82 -3.57
C VAL A 227 -2.51 17.33 -4.95
N ARG A 228 -1.27 17.66 -5.35
CA ARG A 228 -0.73 17.27 -6.66
C ARG A 228 -0.48 15.76 -6.76
N TYR A 229 0.00 15.14 -5.69
CA TYR A 229 0.25 13.69 -5.63
C TYR A 229 -1.07 12.90 -5.69
N ARG A 230 -2.05 13.26 -4.85
CA ARG A 230 -3.37 12.63 -4.81
C ARG A 230 -4.14 12.82 -6.13
N ALA A 231 -4.12 14.01 -6.70
CA ALA A 231 -4.77 14.29 -7.98
C ALA A 231 -4.17 13.45 -9.14
N ARG A 232 -2.84 13.30 -9.19
CA ARG A 232 -2.18 12.50 -10.23
C ARG A 232 -2.41 11.00 -10.09
N LYS A 233 -2.37 10.48 -8.89
CA LYS A 233 -2.47 9.03 -8.62
C LYS A 233 -3.91 8.56 -8.47
N GLY A 234 -4.77 9.34 -7.80
CA GLY A 234 -6.17 9.00 -7.56
C GLY A 234 -7.14 9.39 -8.68
N LYS A 235 -6.65 10.06 -9.76
CA LYS A 235 -7.49 10.61 -10.82
C LYS A 235 -8.63 11.52 -10.31
N VAL A 236 -8.47 12.07 -9.10
CA VAL A 236 -9.43 12.97 -8.45
C VAL A 236 -9.15 14.39 -8.92
N HIS A 237 -10.20 15.19 -9.08
CA HIS A 237 -10.06 16.58 -9.50
C HIS A 237 -9.32 17.38 -8.41
N TRP A 238 -8.20 18.02 -8.74
CA TRP A 238 -7.34 18.71 -7.78
C TRP A 238 -8.05 19.76 -6.91
N LYS A 239 -9.10 20.40 -7.43
CA LYS A 239 -9.91 21.39 -6.68
C LYS A 239 -10.67 20.75 -5.53
N VAL A 240 -11.20 19.53 -5.71
CA VAL A 240 -11.90 18.78 -4.65
C VAL A 240 -10.90 18.42 -3.54
N THR A 241 -9.75 17.90 -3.91
CA THR A 241 -8.70 17.55 -2.95
C THR A 241 -8.20 18.77 -2.18
N LEU A 242 -8.06 19.93 -2.86
CA LEU A 242 -7.68 21.17 -2.22
C LEU A 242 -8.73 21.62 -1.18
N LEU A 243 -10.02 21.60 -1.56
CA LEU A 243 -11.11 21.97 -0.66
C LEU A 243 -11.16 21.09 0.58
N GLU A 244 -11.13 19.75 0.39
CA GLU A 244 -11.09 18.79 1.49
C GLU A 244 -9.93 19.08 2.44
N THR A 245 -8.75 19.32 1.89
CA THR A 245 -7.55 19.60 2.68
C THR A 245 -7.66 20.89 3.48
N ILE A 246 -8.17 21.97 2.87
CA ILE A 246 -8.39 23.24 3.55
C ILE A 246 -9.38 23.07 4.71
N VAL A 247 -10.49 22.36 4.48
CA VAL A 247 -11.50 22.10 5.53
C VAL A 247 -10.87 21.36 6.71
N ILE A 248 -10.09 20.32 6.47
CA ILE A 248 -9.42 19.54 7.52
C ILE A 248 -8.44 20.43 8.31
N VAL A 249 -7.61 21.21 7.63
CA VAL A 249 -6.63 22.11 8.29
C VAL A 249 -7.34 23.19 9.12
N VAL A 250 -8.44 23.76 8.61
CA VAL A 250 -9.24 24.75 9.35
C VAL A 250 -9.85 24.13 10.62
N ILE A 251 -10.42 22.94 10.52
CA ILE A 251 -10.98 22.22 11.67
C ILE A 251 -9.88 21.93 12.71
N ALA A 252 -8.72 21.45 12.28
CA ALA A 252 -7.59 21.20 13.17
C ALA A 252 -7.08 22.47 13.87
N ALA A 253 -6.97 23.57 13.14
CA ALA A 253 -6.57 24.86 13.69
C ALA A 253 -7.60 25.40 14.69
N LEU A 254 -8.89 25.33 14.39
CA LEU A 254 -9.96 25.74 15.31
C LEU A 254 -9.98 24.90 16.58
N ALA A 255 -9.82 23.57 16.46
CA ALA A 255 -9.72 22.68 17.60
C ALA A 255 -8.51 23.04 18.49
N SER A 256 -7.35 23.31 17.90
CA SER A 256 -6.15 23.73 18.64
C SER A 256 -6.35 25.07 19.36
N LEU A 257 -7.01 26.04 18.72
CA LEU A 257 -7.31 27.33 19.32
C LEU A 257 -8.31 27.25 20.48
N LEU A 258 -9.29 26.36 20.39
CA LEU A 258 -10.27 26.14 21.46
C LEU A 258 -9.61 25.49 22.70
N ILE A 259 -8.76 24.49 22.49
CA ILE A 259 -8.05 23.79 23.58
C ILE A 259 -6.98 24.71 24.20
N GLY A 260 -6.27 25.51 23.40
CA GLY A 260 -5.22 26.43 23.90
C GLY A 260 -5.72 27.64 24.66
N ARG A 261 -7.04 27.84 24.76
CA ARG A 261 -7.66 28.91 25.56
C ARG A 261 -8.13 28.48 26.95
N VAL A 262 -8.07 27.16 27.23
CA VAL A 262 -8.40 26.57 28.54
C VAL A 262 -7.13 26.41 29.35
#